data_5f4e046a816c528ee0ff23ea53f97615
#
_entry.id   5f4e046a816c528ee0ff23ea53f97615
#
_cell.length_a   1.000
_cell.length_b   1.000
_cell.length_c   1.000
_cell.angle_alpha   90.00
_cell.angle_beta   90.00
_cell.angle_gamma   90.00
#
_symmetry.space_group_name_H-M   'P 1'
#
loop_
_entity.id
_entity.type
_entity.pdbx_description
1 polymer ?
#
loop_
_entity_poly.entity_id
_entity_poly.type
_entity_poly.pdbx_seq_one_letter_code
_entity_poly.pdbx_strand_id
1 'polypeptide(L)'
;MRSAYTRRLFYDLRVESVVSNKLDAVHDVLLMGPGPSCVYPDVYRALAHPTLGHLDPLFIAIMDDIKTLLRTLMQTTNRATLPMSGTGSAGMEAAFVNLVKPGDAVLVLVNGVFGKRMAEVAGRLRAQVYTLEFDWGTPVVPETVAARLQMKDYALVAVVHAETSTGVRNPVDKIGESVKMSGALYLVDAVTSLGGIPVHMDAWGIDLLYSGTQKCLSCPPGLAPLSCSERALAKLRARTTPVPNWYLDLSLLLSYWEGAKRAYHHTAPINMLYGLYQALQCVMAEGLENVYARHRNMHELLVAELGKLGLEILVEPDYRLPMLNAVKVPAGVDEAGVRARLLGEHSIEIGAGLGPLAGKIWRVGLMGHTARAVNVQRLIEALRAEL
;
A
#
# COMPACT_ATOMS: atom_id res chain seq x y z
N MET A 1 7.49 -77.46 9.80
CA MET A 1 8.42 -77.11 8.74
C MET A 1 7.96 -75.71 8.24
N ARG A 2 8.58 -74.63 8.74
CA ARG A 2 9.66 -73.87 8.12
C ARG A 2 9.15 -73.07 6.94
N SER A 3 9.35 -71.79 6.75
CA SER A 3 10.39 -70.86 7.12
C SER A 3 9.99 -69.54 6.44
N ALA A 4 9.89 -68.53 7.11
CA ALA A 4 10.68 -67.30 7.07
C ALA A 4 11.12 -66.81 5.66
N TYR A 5 10.57 -65.71 5.25
CA TYR A 5 11.33 -64.67 4.50
C TYR A 5 10.73 -63.29 4.77
N THR A 6 11.14 -62.68 5.86
CA THR A 6 10.96 -61.29 6.06
C THR A 6 12.28 -60.60 5.75
N ARG A 7 12.51 -60.20 4.51
CA ARG A 7 13.55 -59.23 4.20
C ARG A 7 12.91 -57.86 4.24
N ARG A 8 13.17 -57.13 5.32
CA ARG A 8 13.03 -55.70 5.37
C ARG A 8 13.98 -55.06 4.35
N LEU A 9 13.45 -54.59 3.23
CA LEU A 9 14.12 -53.59 2.41
C LEU A 9 14.12 -52.27 3.19
N PHE A 10 15.19 -52.01 3.92
CA PHE A 10 15.53 -50.65 4.32
C PHE A 10 15.95 -49.93 3.05
N TYR A 11 15.07 -49.12 2.50
CA TYR A 11 15.48 -48.07 1.59
C TYR A 11 16.31 -47.09 2.40
N ASP A 12 17.62 -47.20 2.23
CA ASP A 12 18.60 -46.24 2.67
C ASP A 12 18.40 -44.97 1.78
N LEU A 13 17.38 -44.19 2.10
CA LEU A 13 17.23 -42.86 1.53
C LEU A 13 18.34 -42.00 2.13
N ARG A 14 19.57 -42.12 1.58
CA ARG A 14 20.53 -41.03 1.68
C ARG A 14 19.86 -39.82 1.08
N VAL A 15 19.35 -38.94 1.91
CA VAL A 15 19.01 -37.57 1.52
C VAL A 15 20.31 -36.89 1.14
N GLU A 16 20.72 -37.09 -0.13
CA GLU A 16 21.81 -36.33 -0.71
C GLU A 16 21.40 -34.85 -0.73
N SER A 17 22.24 -34.05 -0.12
CA SER A 17 22.16 -32.59 0.01
C SER A 17 20.94 -32.07 0.76
N VAL A 18 21.11 -31.87 2.05
CA VAL A 18 20.31 -30.84 2.77
C VAL A 18 20.52 -29.53 2.05
N VAL A 19 19.52 -29.08 1.29
CA VAL A 19 19.53 -27.75 0.72
C VAL A 19 19.70 -26.81 1.90
N SER A 20 20.80 -26.05 1.94
CA SER A 20 21.06 -25.09 3.01
C SER A 20 19.84 -24.18 3.17
N ASN A 21 19.35 -24.03 4.38
CA ASN A 21 18.21 -23.16 4.67
C ASN A 21 18.61 -21.71 4.35
N LYS A 22 18.11 -21.17 3.24
CA LYS A 22 18.43 -19.80 2.81
C LYS A 22 17.96 -18.74 3.81
N LEU A 23 17.04 -19.09 4.70
CA LEU A 23 16.61 -18.17 5.76
C LEU A 23 17.75 -17.84 6.75
N ASP A 24 18.74 -18.75 6.89
CA ASP A 24 19.91 -18.52 7.75
C ASP A 24 20.82 -17.40 7.20
N ALA A 25 20.68 -17.06 5.92
CA ALA A 25 21.40 -15.95 5.28
C ALA A 25 20.62 -14.62 5.33
N VAL A 26 19.38 -14.61 5.83
CA VAL A 26 18.61 -13.38 5.97
C VAL A 26 19.20 -12.54 7.10
N HIS A 27 19.61 -11.34 6.78
CA HIS A 27 20.16 -10.38 7.72
C HIS A 27 19.35 -9.08 7.74
N ASP A 28 19.59 -8.25 8.73
CA ASP A 28 18.91 -6.97 8.87
C ASP A 28 19.38 -5.98 7.79
N VAL A 29 18.43 -5.55 6.98
CA VAL A 29 18.62 -4.48 5.99
C VAL A 29 17.73 -3.31 6.37
N LEU A 30 18.29 -2.11 6.36
CA LEU A 30 17.54 -0.88 6.54
C LEU A 30 16.76 -0.56 5.26
N LEU A 31 15.45 -0.82 5.29
CA LEU A 31 14.56 -0.64 4.15
C LEU A 31 14.18 0.85 4.02
N MET A 32 14.90 1.58 3.20
CA MET A 32 14.64 2.97 2.84
C MET A 32 14.24 3.13 1.37
N GLY A 33 13.67 2.08 0.78
CA GLY A 33 13.11 2.10 -0.57
C GLY A 33 11.62 2.50 -0.59
N PRO A 34 10.96 2.36 -1.76
CA PRO A 34 9.54 2.71 -1.94
C PRO A 34 8.58 1.68 -1.30
N GLY A 35 9.05 0.82 -0.45
CA GLY A 35 8.37 -0.28 0.22
C GLY A 35 8.71 -1.64 -0.37
N PRO A 36 8.77 -2.67 0.51
CA PRO A 36 8.32 -2.64 1.91
C PRO A 36 9.19 -1.76 2.81
N SER A 37 8.62 -1.33 3.95
CA SER A 37 9.31 -0.60 5.02
C SER A 37 9.78 -1.55 6.12
N CYS A 38 10.66 -1.07 7.02
CA CYS A 38 11.02 -1.82 8.23
C CYS A 38 9.77 -2.11 9.07
N VAL A 39 9.67 -3.34 9.54
CA VAL A 39 8.55 -3.81 10.36
C VAL A 39 8.82 -3.48 11.83
N TYR A 40 7.79 -3.11 12.59
CA TYR A 40 7.92 -2.94 14.03
C TYR A 40 8.31 -4.28 14.70
N PRO A 41 9.25 -4.30 15.66
CA PRO A 41 9.60 -5.53 16.39
C PRO A 41 8.39 -6.22 17.03
N ASP A 42 7.43 -5.44 17.54
CA ASP A 42 6.19 -5.94 18.13
C ASP A 42 5.30 -6.67 17.12
N VAL A 43 5.33 -6.24 15.87
CA VAL A 43 4.61 -6.91 14.78
C VAL A 43 5.21 -8.27 14.50
N TYR A 44 6.54 -8.42 14.48
CA TYR A 44 7.18 -9.73 14.36
C TYR A 44 6.77 -10.67 15.49
N ARG A 45 6.69 -10.17 16.73
CA ARG A 45 6.21 -10.97 17.88
C ARG A 45 4.74 -11.38 17.70
N ALA A 46 3.91 -10.47 17.22
CA ALA A 46 2.50 -10.76 16.94
C ALA A 46 2.32 -11.85 15.87
N LEU A 47 3.09 -11.80 14.80
CA LEU A 47 3.08 -12.82 13.72
C LEU A 47 3.44 -14.23 14.24
N ALA A 48 4.24 -14.32 15.29
CA ALA A 48 4.71 -15.59 15.86
C ALA A 48 3.74 -16.23 16.86
N HIS A 49 2.60 -15.60 17.16
CA HIS A 49 1.58 -16.23 18.03
C HIS A 49 0.98 -17.49 17.39
N PRO A 50 0.51 -18.46 18.21
CA PRO A 50 -0.21 -19.62 17.73
C PRO A 50 -1.41 -19.22 16.85
N THR A 51 -1.60 -19.94 15.75
CA THR A 51 -2.72 -19.70 14.83
C THR A 51 -4.03 -20.17 15.44
N LEU A 52 -5.03 -19.30 15.58
CA LEU A 52 -6.37 -19.63 16.01
C LEU A 52 -7.22 -20.17 14.85
N GLY A 53 -8.38 -20.75 15.15
CA GLY A 53 -9.38 -21.05 14.13
C GLY A 53 -10.01 -19.78 13.56
N HIS A 54 -10.37 -19.80 12.27
CA HIS A 54 -10.93 -18.62 11.58
C HIS A 54 -12.33 -18.18 12.08
N LEU A 55 -12.99 -18.99 12.91
CA LEU A 55 -14.25 -18.68 13.61
C LEU A 55 -14.09 -18.72 15.14
N ASP A 56 -12.87 -18.77 15.65
CA ASP A 56 -12.59 -18.66 17.06
C ASP A 56 -13.11 -17.32 17.61
N PRO A 57 -13.84 -17.30 18.74
CA PRO A 57 -14.39 -16.06 19.30
C PRO A 57 -13.36 -14.96 19.55
N LEU A 58 -12.15 -15.33 20.00
CA LEU A 58 -11.07 -14.36 20.21
C LEU A 58 -10.57 -13.80 18.87
N PHE A 59 -10.46 -14.65 17.84
CA PHE A 59 -10.06 -14.18 16.51
C PHE A 59 -11.12 -13.25 15.91
N ILE A 60 -12.41 -13.54 16.07
CA ILE A 60 -13.50 -12.66 15.65
C ILE A 60 -13.42 -11.31 16.38
N ALA A 61 -13.13 -11.30 17.68
CA ALA A 61 -12.94 -10.06 18.42
C ALA A 61 -11.75 -9.22 17.86
N ILE A 62 -10.63 -9.87 17.53
CA ILE A 62 -9.49 -9.21 16.87
C ILE A 62 -9.90 -8.62 15.52
N MET A 63 -10.71 -9.34 14.72
CA MET A 63 -11.22 -8.81 13.45
C MET A 63 -12.08 -7.55 13.66
N ASP A 64 -12.91 -7.50 14.68
CA ASP A 64 -13.76 -6.33 14.97
C ASP A 64 -12.93 -5.14 15.49
N ASP A 65 -11.91 -5.39 16.27
CA ASP A 65 -10.95 -4.37 16.71
C ASP A 65 -10.20 -3.79 15.50
N ILE A 66 -9.71 -4.64 14.59
CA ILE A 66 -9.04 -4.19 13.35
C ILE A 66 -9.94 -3.25 12.56
N LYS A 67 -11.22 -3.59 12.36
CA LYS A 67 -12.19 -2.73 11.68
C LYS A 67 -12.33 -1.37 12.35
N THR A 68 -12.36 -1.36 13.67
CA THR A 68 -12.49 -0.14 14.47
C THR A 68 -11.24 0.74 14.34
N LEU A 69 -10.05 0.14 14.48
CA LEU A 69 -8.79 0.83 14.32
C LEU A 69 -8.59 1.38 12.89
N LEU A 70 -8.97 0.62 11.87
CA LEU A 70 -8.94 1.07 10.48
C LEU A 70 -9.89 2.24 10.22
N ARG A 71 -11.10 2.22 10.76
CA ARG A 71 -12.04 3.36 10.68
C ARG A 71 -11.45 4.61 11.30
N THR A 72 -10.84 4.48 12.48
CA THR A 72 -10.15 5.60 13.13
C THR A 72 -9.01 6.14 12.26
N LEU A 73 -8.19 5.26 11.69
CA LEU A 73 -7.06 5.63 10.86
C LEU A 73 -7.49 6.30 9.53
N MET A 74 -8.57 5.83 8.92
CA MET A 74 -9.13 6.35 7.67
C MET A 74 -10.07 7.55 7.88
N GLN A 75 -10.37 7.91 9.13
CA GLN A 75 -11.32 8.96 9.49
C GLN A 75 -12.67 8.73 8.80
N THR A 76 -13.27 7.57 9.05
CA THR A 76 -14.53 7.14 8.42
C THR A 76 -15.45 6.44 9.40
N THR A 77 -16.76 6.59 9.14
CA THR A 77 -17.83 5.86 9.82
C THR A 77 -18.32 4.65 9.02
N ASN A 78 -17.73 4.38 7.86
CA ASN A 78 -18.13 3.31 6.96
C ASN A 78 -18.09 1.93 7.63
N ARG A 79 -19.21 1.21 7.61
CA ARG A 79 -19.29 -0.14 8.16
C ARG A 79 -18.43 -1.12 7.35
N ALA A 80 -18.46 -1.01 6.02
CA ALA A 80 -17.67 -1.82 5.12
C ALA A 80 -16.20 -1.40 5.13
N THR A 81 -15.53 -1.58 6.28
CA THR A 81 -14.10 -1.33 6.48
C THR A 81 -13.45 -2.63 6.95
N LEU A 82 -12.50 -3.13 6.18
CA LEU A 82 -11.86 -4.43 6.42
C LEU A 82 -10.49 -4.50 5.72
N PRO A 83 -9.55 -5.33 6.18
CA PRO A 83 -8.37 -5.67 5.42
C PRO A 83 -8.68 -6.81 4.44
N MET A 84 -8.56 -6.55 3.14
CA MET A 84 -8.62 -7.58 2.10
C MET A 84 -7.43 -8.53 2.25
N SER A 85 -7.67 -9.85 2.15
CA SER A 85 -6.61 -10.85 2.11
C SER A 85 -5.89 -10.79 0.76
N GLY A 86 -4.69 -10.23 0.77
CA GLY A 86 -3.87 -9.96 -0.40
C GLY A 86 -3.11 -8.64 -0.27
N THR A 87 -2.17 -8.38 -1.16
CA THR A 87 -1.39 -7.13 -1.13
C THR A 87 -2.22 -5.92 -1.57
N GLY A 88 -1.64 -4.71 -1.49
CA GLY A 88 -2.31 -3.47 -1.96
C GLY A 88 -2.86 -3.57 -3.39
N SER A 89 -2.21 -4.37 -4.26
CA SER A 89 -2.74 -4.63 -5.61
C SER A 89 -4.05 -5.42 -5.60
N ALA A 90 -4.25 -6.33 -4.63
CA ALA A 90 -5.54 -6.98 -4.43
C ALA A 90 -6.64 -5.98 -3.99
N GLY A 91 -6.27 -4.98 -3.19
CA GLY A 91 -7.16 -3.86 -2.85
C GLY A 91 -7.56 -3.04 -4.08
N MET A 92 -6.60 -2.73 -4.97
CA MET A 92 -6.87 -2.08 -6.26
C MET A 92 -7.84 -2.91 -7.11
N GLU A 93 -7.52 -4.17 -7.35
CA GLU A 93 -8.39 -5.09 -8.12
C GLU A 93 -9.79 -5.19 -7.51
N ALA A 94 -9.90 -5.34 -6.18
CA ALA A 94 -11.18 -5.39 -5.47
C ALA A 94 -11.98 -4.09 -5.67
N ALA A 95 -11.32 -2.93 -5.60
CA ALA A 95 -11.99 -1.65 -5.81
C ALA A 95 -12.65 -1.57 -7.19
N PHE A 96 -11.90 -1.90 -8.23
CA PHE A 96 -12.41 -1.83 -9.61
C PHE A 96 -13.42 -2.91 -9.91
N VAL A 97 -13.18 -4.17 -9.57
CA VAL A 97 -14.05 -5.29 -9.93
C VAL A 97 -15.45 -5.18 -9.30
N ASN A 98 -15.55 -4.57 -8.13
CA ASN A 98 -16.84 -4.35 -7.46
C ASN A 98 -17.61 -3.15 -8.02
N LEU A 99 -16.91 -2.05 -8.36
CA LEU A 99 -17.55 -0.79 -8.72
C LEU A 99 -17.71 -0.58 -10.23
N VAL A 100 -16.93 -1.27 -11.06
CA VAL A 100 -16.94 -1.10 -12.51
C VAL A 100 -17.67 -2.23 -13.20
N LYS A 101 -18.50 -1.88 -14.16
CA LYS A 101 -19.18 -2.81 -15.08
C LYS A 101 -18.70 -2.58 -16.51
N PRO A 102 -18.81 -3.58 -17.40
CA PRO A 102 -18.54 -3.38 -18.82
C PRO A 102 -19.32 -2.18 -19.37
N GLY A 103 -18.62 -1.29 -20.07
CA GLY A 103 -19.20 -0.07 -20.65
C GLY A 103 -19.27 1.14 -19.71
N ASP A 104 -19.03 1.00 -18.39
CA ASP A 104 -18.94 2.14 -17.49
C ASP A 104 -17.82 3.12 -17.95
N ALA A 105 -18.12 4.42 -17.99
CA ALA A 105 -17.11 5.43 -18.20
C ALA A 105 -16.30 5.65 -16.92
N VAL A 106 -14.99 5.42 -16.97
CA VAL A 106 -14.07 5.56 -15.83
C VAL A 106 -13.02 6.60 -16.17
N LEU A 107 -12.87 7.63 -15.32
CA LEU A 107 -11.80 8.62 -15.42
C LEU A 107 -10.69 8.24 -14.45
N VAL A 108 -9.47 8.10 -14.95
CA VAL A 108 -8.27 7.85 -14.14
C VAL A 108 -7.32 9.03 -14.28
N LEU A 109 -6.95 9.60 -13.13
CA LEU A 109 -5.98 10.70 -13.05
C LEU A 109 -4.58 10.12 -12.94
N VAL A 110 -3.70 10.46 -13.89
CA VAL A 110 -2.43 9.75 -14.09
C VAL A 110 -1.26 10.73 -14.04
N ASN A 111 -0.40 10.61 -13.02
CA ASN A 111 0.89 11.30 -12.95
C ASN A 111 2.03 10.34 -12.50
N GLY A 112 1.85 9.03 -12.74
CA GLY A 112 2.83 8.00 -12.43
C GLY A 112 2.38 6.58 -12.77
N VAL A 113 3.16 5.60 -12.34
CA VAL A 113 2.95 4.17 -12.65
C VAL A 113 1.65 3.64 -12.07
N PHE A 114 1.28 4.06 -10.85
CA PHE A 114 0.12 3.47 -10.18
C PHE A 114 -1.19 3.97 -10.76
N GLY A 115 -1.24 5.23 -11.22
CA GLY A 115 -2.36 5.73 -12.02
C GLY A 115 -2.50 4.96 -13.36
N LYS A 116 -1.40 4.69 -14.06
CA LYS A 116 -1.42 3.86 -15.29
C LYS A 116 -1.93 2.45 -15.01
N ARG A 117 -1.54 1.85 -13.89
CA ARG A 117 -2.03 0.52 -13.49
C ARG A 117 -3.53 0.50 -13.22
N MET A 118 -4.08 1.54 -12.57
CA MET A 118 -5.52 1.68 -12.39
C MET A 118 -6.26 1.71 -13.74
N ALA A 119 -5.74 2.46 -14.72
CA ALA A 119 -6.33 2.52 -16.06
C ALA A 119 -6.30 1.14 -16.74
N GLU A 120 -5.19 0.40 -16.61
CA GLU A 120 -5.08 -0.97 -17.13
C GLU A 120 -6.11 -1.91 -16.47
N VAL A 121 -6.24 -1.87 -15.15
CA VAL A 121 -7.21 -2.70 -14.40
C VAL A 121 -8.63 -2.38 -14.84
N ALA A 122 -9.01 -1.11 -14.96
CA ALA A 122 -10.33 -0.71 -15.46
C ALA A 122 -10.59 -1.21 -16.90
N GLY A 123 -9.58 -1.14 -17.75
CA GLY A 123 -9.66 -1.64 -19.14
C GLY A 123 -9.91 -3.15 -19.22
N ARG A 124 -9.27 -3.94 -18.33
CA ARG A 124 -9.49 -5.40 -18.23
C ARG A 124 -10.92 -5.75 -17.85
N LEU A 125 -11.65 -4.86 -17.18
CA LEU A 125 -13.06 -4.99 -16.86
C LEU A 125 -13.99 -4.52 -17.99
N ARG A 126 -13.45 -4.17 -19.16
CA ARG A 126 -14.17 -3.66 -20.32
C ARG A 126 -14.86 -2.31 -20.04
N ALA A 127 -14.29 -1.50 -19.17
CA ALA A 127 -14.72 -0.11 -18.98
C ALA A 127 -14.35 0.74 -20.20
N GLN A 128 -15.06 1.83 -20.41
CA GLN A 128 -14.63 2.93 -21.27
C GLN A 128 -13.67 3.80 -20.44
N VAL A 129 -12.37 3.54 -20.58
CA VAL A 129 -11.34 4.21 -19.77
C VAL A 129 -10.96 5.53 -20.43
N TYR A 130 -11.00 6.59 -19.63
CA TYR A 130 -10.50 7.92 -19.96
C TYR A 130 -9.37 8.25 -19.01
N THR A 131 -8.23 8.67 -19.53
CA THR A 131 -7.12 9.16 -18.73
C THR A 131 -7.02 10.67 -18.80
N LEU A 132 -6.67 11.29 -17.67
CA LEU A 132 -6.23 12.67 -17.60
C LEU A 132 -4.80 12.65 -17.08
N GLU A 133 -3.85 12.87 -18.00
CA GLU A 133 -2.43 12.71 -17.73
C GLU A 133 -1.78 14.04 -17.34
N PHE A 134 -0.86 13.98 -16.39
CA PHE A 134 -0.02 15.06 -15.90
C PHE A 134 1.44 14.62 -15.96
N ASP A 135 2.33 15.58 -16.06
CA ASP A 135 3.77 15.31 -16.12
C ASP A 135 4.25 14.59 -14.86
N TRP A 136 5.18 13.66 -15.05
CA TRP A 136 5.75 12.90 -13.94
C TRP A 136 6.58 13.80 -13.02
N GLY A 137 6.25 13.80 -11.75
CA GLY A 137 6.84 14.70 -10.74
C GLY A 137 6.01 15.95 -10.48
N THR A 138 4.88 16.12 -11.19
CA THR A 138 3.91 17.20 -10.94
C THR A 138 2.60 16.65 -10.36
N PRO A 139 1.85 17.43 -9.58
CA PRO A 139 0.57 17.00 -9.03
C PRO A 139 -0.54 17.01 -10.08
N VAL A 140 -1.60 16.28 -9.79
CA VAL A 140 -2.90 16.46 -10.47
C VAL A 140 -3.43 17.85 -10.18
N VAL A 141 -3.88 18.57 -11.21
CA VAL A 141 -4.45 19.92 -11.11
C VAL A 141 -5.96 19.86 -10.93
N PRO A 142 -6.52 20.23 -9.77
CA PRO A 142 -7.97 20.11 -9.48
C PRO A 142 -8.87 20.84 -10.48
N GLU A 143 -8.46 22.01 -10.96
CA GLU A 143 -9.21 22.81 -11.92
C GLU A 143 -9.36 22.11 -13.27
N THR A 144 -8.30 21.41 -13.71
CA THR A 144 -8.33 20.60 -14.93
C THR A 144 -9.26 19.39 -14.78
N VAL A 145 -9.29 18.79 -13.57
CA VAL A 145 -10.23 17.70 -13.25
C VAL A 145 -11.67 18.22 -13.27
N ALA A 146 -11.93 19.35 -12.63
CA ALA A 146 -13.27 19.98 -12.60
C ALA A 146 -13.77 20.28 -14.03
N ALA A 147 -12.94 20.87 -14.88
CA ALA A 147 -13.29 21.12 -16.30
C ALA A 147 -13.60 19.83 -17.04
N ARG A 148 -12.80 18.77 -16.81
CA ARG A 148 -13.04 17.46 -17.43
C ARG A 148 -14.37 16.83 -17.03
N LEU A 149 -14.75 16.95 -15.76
CA LEU A 149 -16.00 16.42 -15.20
C LEU A 149 -17.24 17.13 -15.73
N GLN A 150 -17.12 18.38 -16.18
CA GLN A 150 -18.22 19.10 -16.84
C GLN A 150 -18.49 18.63 -18.27
N MET A 151 -17.54 17.98 -18.93
CA MET A 151 -17.64 17.56 -20.33
C MET A 151 -18.36 16.22 -20.51
N LYS A 152 -18.40 15.38 -19.46
CA LYS A 152 -18.91 14.02 -19.56
C LYS A 152 -19.19 13.45 -18.18
N ASP A 153 -20.27 12.66 -18.06
CA ASP A 153 -20.59 11.87 -16.87
C ASP A 153 -19.67 10.66 -16.77
N TYR A 154 -19.13 10.43 -15.60
CA TYR A 154 -18.31 9.26 -15.26
C TYR A 154 -18.97 8.44 -14.16
N ALA A 155 -18.87 7.13 -14.28
CA ALA A 155 -19.33 6.20 -13.24
C ALA A 155 -18.36 6.14 -12.05
N LEU A 156 -17.06 6.42 -12.32
CA LEU A 156 -15.97 6.38 -11.34
C LEU A 156 -14.86 7.34 -11.74
N VAL A 157 -14.31 8.07 -10.75
CA VAL A 157 -13.05 8.80 -10.86
C VAL A 157 -12.05 8.16 -9.92
N ALA A 158 -10.85 7.85 -10.42
CA ALA A 158 -9.79 7.20 -9.65
C ALA A 158 -8.51 8.02 -9.63
N VAL A 159 -7.87 8.13 -8.44
CA VAL A 159 -6.62 8.85 -8.25
C VAL A 159 -5.72 8.15 -7.22
N VAL A 160 -4.42 8.30 -7.38
CA VAL A 160 -3.43 7.92 -6.36
C VAL A 160 -3.17 9.13 -5.47
N HIS A 161 -3.35 9.00 -4.14
CA HIS A 161 -3.04 10.08 -3.20
C HIS A 161 -1.52 10.30 -3.09
N ALA A 162 -0.77 9.23 -2.92
CA ALA A 162 0.68 9.24 -2.77
C ALA A 162 1.34 8.43 -3.91
N GLU A 163 1.69 9.10 -5.00
CA GLU A 163 2.28 8.45 -6.18
C GLU A 163 3.77 8.16 -5.95
N THR A 164 4.08 6.94 -5.52
CA THR A 164 5.43 6.53 -5.10
C THR A 164 6.42 6.36 -6.26
N SER A 165 5.96 6.30 -7.49
CA SER A 165 6.86 6.26 -8.66
C SER A 165 7.51 7.62 -8.93
N THR A 166 6.90 8.71 -8.44
CA THR A 166 7.33 10.08 -8.69
C THR A 166 7.60 10.90 -7.42
N GLY A 167 7.11 10.46 -6.25
CA GLY A 167 7.22 11.18 -4.98
C GLY A 167 6.18 12.30 -4.80
N VAL A 168 5.10 12.29 -5.58
CA VAL A 168 4.08 13.34 -5.59
C VAL A 168 2.93 13.02 -4.65
N ARG A 169 2.52 14.01 -3.84
CA ARG A 169 1.26 14.04 -3.10
C ARG A 169 0.21 14.76 -3.94
N ASN A 170 -0.83 14.05 -4.35
CA ASN A 170 -1.95 14.62 -5.07
C ASN A 170 -2.98 15.25 -4.12
N PRO A 171 -3.59 16.40 -4.47
CA PRO A 171 -4.58 17.12 -3.64
C PRO A 171 -5.96 16.46 -3.72
N VAL A 172 -6.09 15.26 -3.14
CA VAL A 172 -7.31 14.42 -3.22
C VAL A 172 -8.53 15.06 -2.54
N ASP A 173 -8.31 15.91 -1.54
CA ASP A 173 -9.34 16.73 -0.88
C ASP A 173 -10.03 17.66 -1.88
N LYS A 174 -9.26 18.48 -2.60
CA LYS A 174 -9.77 19.44 -3.61
C LYS A 174 -10.39 18.72 -4.82
N ILE A 175 -9.80 17.61 -5.24
CA ILE A 175 -10.36 16.76 -6.31
C ILE A 175 -11.71 16.19 -5.87
N GLY A 176 -11.83 15.74 -4.61
CA GLY A 176 -13.05 15.16 -4.05
C GLY A 176 -14.25 16.10 -4.12
N GLU A 177 -14.06 17.42 -3.93
CA GLU A 177 -15.11 18.41 -4.07
C GLU A 177 -15.73 18.40 -5.50
N SER A 178 -14.90 18.40 -6.53
CA SER A 178 -15.33 18.35 -7.92
C SER A 178 -15.99 17.01 -8.29
N VAL A 179 -15.44 15.90 -7.80
CA VAL A 179 -16.01 14.56 -8.04
C VAL A 179 -17.37 14.42 -7.38
N LYS A 180 -17.54 14.93 -6.16
CA LYS A 180 -18.84 14.94 -5.46
C LYS A 180 -19.91 15.69 -6.25
N MET A 181 -19.58 16.86 -6.83
CA MET A 181 -20.51 17.64 -7.66
C MET A 181 -20.89 16.93 -8.96
N SER A 182 -20.00 16.13 -9.54
CA SER A 182 -20.27 15.39 -10.78
C SER A 182 -21.17 14.18 -10.59
N GLY A 183 -21.39 13.71 -9.35
CA GLY A 183 -22.16 12.50 -9.05
C GLY A 183 -21.37 11.19 -9.27
N ALA A 184 -20.16 11.22 -9.82
CA ALA A 184 -19.30 10.04 -9.97
C ALA A 184 -18.89 9.46 -8.60
N LEU A 185 -18.60 8.17 -8.53
CA LEU A 185 -17.93 7.58 -7.36
C LEU A 185 -16.46 8.00 -7.35
N TYR A 186 -15.92 8.17 -6.15
CA TYR A 186 -14.53 8.59 -5.94
C TYR A 186 -13.71 7.45 -5.34
N LEU A 187 -12.71 6.96 -6.09
CA LEU A 187 -11.76 5.93 -5.68
C LEU A 187 -10.38 6.53 -5.42
N VAL A 188 -9.85 6.30 -4.23
CA VAL A 188 -8.51 6.78 -3.86
C VAL A 188 -7.60 5.62 -3.47
N ASP A 189 -6.44 5.55 -4.13
CA ASP A 189 -5.30 4.74 -3.69
C ASP A 189 -4.57 5.46 -2.56
N ALA A 190 -4.65 4.91 -1.36
CA ALA A 190 -3.94 5.38 -0.18
C ALA A 190 -2.86 4.38 0.29
N VAL A 191 -2.34 3.56 -0.64
CA VAL A 191 -1.36 2.50 -0.30
C VAL A 191 -0.19 3.08 0.48
N THR A 192 0.31 4.23 0.10
CA THR A 192 1.48 4.83 0.75
C THR A 192 1.12 5.96 1.71
N SER A 193 -0.01 6.63 1.52
CA SER A 193 -0.43 7.74 2.38
C SER A 193 -1.00 7.31 3.73
N LEU A 194 -1.72 6.19 3.78
CA LEU A 194 -2.39 5.75 5.01
C LEU A 194 -1.39 5.43 6.11
N GLY A 195 -1.51 6.13 7.24
CA GLY A 195 -0.56 6.04 8.36
C GLY A 195 0.72 6.85 8.18
N GLY A 196 0.89 7.61 7.09
CA GLY A 196 2.03 8.50 6.86
C GLY A 196 1.68 9.98 6.85
N ILE A 197 0.54 10.30 6.25
CA ILE A 197 -0.08 11.63 6.24
C ILE A 197 -1.58 11.49 6.52
N PRO A 198 -2.29 12.60 6.87
CA PRO A 198 -3.73 12.57 7.07
C PRO A 198 -4.50 12.01 5.87
N VAL A 199 -5.49 11.17 6.17
CA VAL A 199 -6.48 10.66 5.21
C VAL A 199 -7.84 10.81 5.86
N HIS A 200 -8.69 11.69 5.33
CA HIS A 200 -10.01 12.00 5.87
C HIS A 200 -11.08 11.50 4.90
N MET A 201 -11.33 10.19 4.89
CA MET A 201 -12.16 9.53 3.87
C MET A 201 -13.54 10.17 3.74
N ASP A 202 -14.26 10.36 4.86
CA ASP A 202 -15.62 10.91 4.84
C ASP A 202 -15.62 12.38 4.44
N ALA A 203 -14.71 13.19 5.01
CA ALA A 203 -14.62 14.62 4.74
C ALA A 203 -14.24 14.93 3.28
N TRP A 204 -13.42 14.08 2.66
CA TRP A 204 -12.99 14.23 1.27
C TRP A 204 -13.94 13.58 0.26
N GLY A 205 -15.04 13.00 0.72
CA GLY A 205 -16.07 12.39 -0.12
C GLY A 205 -15.59 11.15 -0.87
N ILE A 206 -14.65 10.41 -0.30
CA ILE A 206 -14.10 9.19 -0.91
C ILE A 206 -15.11 8.05 -0.74
N ASP A 207 -15.46 7.39 -1.84
CA ASP A 207 -16.41 6.28 -1.85
C ASP A 207 -15.75 4.92 -1.65
N LEU A 208 -14.55 4.75 -2.17
CA LEU A 208 -13.74 3.59 -1.89
C LEU A 208 -12.29 4.00 -1.74
N LEU A 209 -11.67 3.54 -0.66
CA LEU A 209 -10.26 3.73 -0.36
C LEU A 209 -9.62 2.37 -0.14
N TYR A 210 -8.43 2.15 -0.70
CA TYR A 210 -7.61 0.98 -0.37
C TYR A 210 -6.17 1.37 -0.04
N SER A 211 -5.51 0.50 0.73
CA SER A 211 -4.13 0.69 1.16
C SER A 211 -3.35 -0.64 1.12
N GLY A 212 -2.15 -0.65 1.67
CA GLY A 212 -1.30 -1.82 1.81
C GLY A 212 -0.50 -1.78 3.11
N THR A 213 -0.33 -2.94 3.76
CA THR A 213 0.28 -3.03 5.09
C THR A 213 1.78 -2.74 5.12
N GLN A 214 2.49 -2.96 4.00
CA GLN A 214 3.95 -2.88 3.91
C GLN A 214 4.52 -1.46 3.77
N LYS A 215 3.70 -0.44 3.84
CA LYS A 215 4.09 0.97 3.74
C LYS A 215 4.17 1.61 5.14
N CYS A 216 3.44 2.69 5.36
CA CYS A 216 3.51 3.43 6.62
C CYS A 216 2.95 2.68 7.84
N LEU A 217 2.20 1.59 7.63
CA LEU A 217 1.77 0.72 8.72
C LEU A 217 2.88 -0.19 9.26
N SER A 218 4.01 -0.32 8.56
CA SER A 218 5.17 -1.11 9.01
C SER A 218 4.82 -2.53 9.45
N CYS A 219 3.99 -3.17 8.64
CA CYS A 219 3.61 -4.58 8.75
C CYS A 219 4.01 -5.29 7.44
N PRO A 220 4.36 -6.57 7.44
CA PRO A 220 4.69 -7.27 6.20
C PRO A 220 3.59 -7.16 5.13
N PRO A 221 3.92 -7.26 3.83
CA PRO A 221 2.93 -7.32 2.77
C PRO A 221 2.05 -8.57 2.90
N GLY A 222 0.77 -8.46 2.55
CA GLY A 222 -0.17 -9.60 2.59
C GLY A 222 -1.60 -9.21 2.90
N LEU A 223 -1.83 -7.96 3.34
CA LEU A 223 -3.16 -7.42 3.57
C LEU A 223 -3.32 -6.05 2.89
N ALA A 224 -4.52 -5.77 2.41
CA ALA A 224 -4.91 -4.48 1.86
C ALA A 224 -6.08 -3.89 2.68
N PRO A 225 -5.82 -2.97 3.62
CA PRO A 225 -6.88 -2.19 4.25
C PRO A 225 -7.77 -1.53 3.20
N LEU A 226 -9.08 -1.67 3.34
CA LEU A 226 -10.08 -1.15 2.40
C LEU A 226 -11.28 -0.62 3.18
N SER A 227 -11.87 0.47 2.69
CA SER A 227 -13.15 0.99 3.18
C SER A 227 -14.04 1.43 2.03
N CYS A 228 -15.33 1.14 2.13
CA CYS A 228 -16.33 1.37 1.10
C CYS A 228 -17.53 2.13 1.68
N SER A 229 -17.94 3.24 1.04
CA SER A 229 -19.08 4.05 1.43
C SER A 229 -20.42 3.36 1.16
N GLU A 230 -21.49 3.77 1.82
CA GLU A 230 -22.83 3.29 1.52
C GLU A 230 -23.26 3.61 0.07
N ARG A 231 -22.79 4.73 -0.49
CA ARG A 231 -23.04 5.09 -1.90
C ARG A 231 -22.40 4.07 -2.86
N ALA A 232 -21.17 3.66 -2.59
CA ALA A 232 -20.49 2.62 -3.37
C ALA A 232 -21.11 1.24 -3.16
N LEU A 233 -21.49 0.89 -1.93
CA LEU A 233 -22.23 -0.34 -1.63
C LEU A 233 -23.61 -0.39 -2.30
N ALA A 234 -24.30 0.75 -2.40
CA ALA A 234 -25.57 0.82 -3.12
C ALA A 234 -25.36 0.50 -4.61
N LYS A 235 -24.31 1.01 -5.25
CA LYS A 235 -23.96 0.65 -6.63
C LYS A 235 -23.65 -0.86 -6.77
N LEU A 236 -22.92 -1.43 -5.81
CA LEU A 236 -22.63 -2.87 -5.78
C LEU A 236 -23.91 -3.70 -5.67
N ARG A 237 -24.81 -3.37 -4.73
CA ARG A 237 -26.10 -4.07 -4.54
C ARG A 237 -27.04 -3.94 -5.74
N ALA A 238 -26.95 -2.86 -6.51
CA ALA A 238 -27.73 -2.64 -7.73
C ALA A 238 -27.20 -3.42 -8.95
N ARG A 239 -26.14 -4.24 -8.80
CA ARG A 239 -25.64 -5.07 -9.89
C ARG A 239 -26.66 -6.16 -10.23
N THR A 240 -26.92 -6.33 -11.53
CA THR A 240 -27.78 -7.40 -12.06
C THR A 240 -26.98 -8.65 -12.44
N THR A 241 -25.64 -8.54 -12.44
CA THR A 241 -24.70 -9.63 -12.70
C THR A 241 -23.73 -9.77 -11.54
N PRO A 242 -23.30 -10.99 -11.21
CA PRO A 242 -22.29 -11.21 -10.16
C PRO A 242 -21.03 -10.38 -10.43
N VAL A 243 -20.30 -10.04 -9.36
CA VAL A 243 -18.93 -9.54 -9.47
C VAL A 243 -18.08 -10.60 -10.18
N PRO A 244 -17.31 -10.26 -11.23
CA PRO A 244 -16.62 -11.26 -12.06
C PRO A 244 -15.41 -11.92 -11.38
N ASN A 245 -15.19 -11.67 -10.10
CA ASN A 245 -14.17 -12.30 -9.29
C ASN A 245 -14.76 -12.68 -7.93
N TRP A 246 -14.94 -13.98 -7.70
CA TRP A 246 -15.54 -14.49 -6.47
C TRP A 246 -14.74 -14.13 -5.21
N TYR A 247 -13.40 -14.22 -5.28
CA TYR A 247 -12.53 -13.98 -4.11
C TYR A 247 -12.52 -12.52 -3.67
N LEU A 248 -12.65 -11.60 -4.61
CA LEU A 248 -12.62 -10.15 -4.35
C LEU A 248 -14.03 -9.53 -4.26
N ASP A 249 -15.09 -10.34 -4.28
CA ASP A 249 -16.46 -9.85 -4.18
C ASP A 249 -16.75 -9.33 -2.76
N LEU A 250 -16.88 -8.01 -2.63
CA LEU A 250 -17.14 -7.36 -1.35
C LEU A 250 -18.51 -7.78 -0.75
N SER A 251 -19.50 -8.15 -1.56
CA SER A 251 -20.78 -8.61 -1.02
C SER A 251 -20.65 -9.93 -0.26
N LEU A 252 -19.78 -10.81 -0.73
CA LEU A 252 -19.46 -12.08 -0.08
C LEU A 252 -18.52 -11.87 1.13
N LEU A 253 -17.48 -11.04 0.96
CA LEU A 253 -16.52 -10.74 2.01
C LEU A 253 -17.18 -10.08 3.22
N LEU A 254 -18.12 -9.16 3.02
CA LEU A 254 -18.83 -8.50 4.11
C LEU A 254 -19.63 -9.49 4.95
N SER A 255 -20.16 -10.58 4.36
CA SER A 255 -20.83 -11.63 5.14
C SER A 255 -19.89 -12.36 6.12
N TYR A 256 -18.58 -12.37 5.83
CA TYR A 256 -17.56 -12.92 6.74
C TYR A 256 -17.07 -11.88 7.75
N TRP A 257 -17.02 -10.60 7.37
CA TRP A 257 -16.50 -9.52 8.23
C TRP A 257 -17.57 -8.82 9.08
N GLU A 258 -18.86 -9.04 8.81
CA GLU A 258 -19.96 -8.35 9.49
C GLU A 258 -20.97 -9.32 10.10
N GLY A 259 -21.79 -8.79 11.02
CA GLY A 259 -22.89 -9.51 11.65
C GLY A 259 -22.48 -10.42 12.80
N ALA A 260 -23.49 -10.84 13.58
CA ALA A 260 -23.31 -11.73 14.74
C ALA A 260 -22.97 -13.17 14.33
N LYS A 261 -23.48 -13.62 13.18
CA LYS A 261 -23.18 -14.94 12.59
C LYS A 261 -22.35 -14.74 11.35
N ARG A 262 -21.04 -15.01 11.47
CA ARG A 262 -20.08 -14.90 10.37
C ARG A 262 -20.29 -16.04 9.37
N ALA A 263 -20.39 -15.72 8.09
CA ALA A 263 -20.36 -16.71 7.03
C ALA A 263 -18.93 -16.99 6.59
N TYR A 264 -18.55 -18.25 6.43
CA TYR A 264 -17.23 -18.61 5.88
C TYR A 264 -17.15 -18.19 4.40
N HIS A 265 -16.15 -17.38 4.08
CA HIS A 265 -15.79 -17.05 2.70
C HIS A 265 -14.48 -17.74 2.31
N HIS A 266 -13.41 -17.47 3.05
CA HIS A 266 -12.10 -18.11 2.90
C HIS A 266 -11.41 -18.19 4.26
N THR A 267 -10.41 -19.04 4.38
CA THR A 267 -9.59 -19.03 5.59
C THR A 267 -8.71 -17.78 5.58
N ALA A 268 -9.03 -16.84 6.47
CA ALA A 268 -8.29 -15.60 6.59
C ALA A 268 -6.82 -15.86 6.97
N PRO A 269 -5.87 -15.03 6.53
CA PRO A 269 -4.46 -15.16 6.90
C PRO A 269 -4.24 -14.69 8.35
N ILE A 270 -4.58 -15.56 9.31
CA ILE A 270 -4.76 -15.24 10.74
C ILE A 270 -3.55 -14.53 11.32
N ASN A 271 -2.35 -15.09 11.18
CA ASN A 271 -1.13 -14.50 11.71
C ASN A 271 -0.80 -13.14 11.07
N MET A 272 -1.13 -12.96 9.77
CA MET A 272 -1.00 -11.65 9.13
C MET A 272 -1.95 -10.61 9.73
N LEU A 273 -3.16 -11.04 10.13
CA LEU A 273 -4.11 -10.17 10.83
C LEU A 273 -3.64 -9.83 12.24
N TYR A 274 -2.98 -10.75 12.96
CA TYR A 274 -2.30 -10.40 14.22
C TYR A 274 -1.23 -9.33 14.01
N GLY A 275 -0.42 -9.47 12.94
CA GLY A 275 0.59 -8.47 12.58
C GLY A 275 -0.04 -7.11 12.30
N LEU A 276 -1.12 -7.07 11.51
CA LEU A 276 -1.84 -5.82 11.23
C LEU A 276 -2.46 -5.23 12.50
N TYR A 277 -3.09 -6.05 13.33
CA TYR A 277 -3.65 -5.61 14.61
C TYR A 277 -2.59 -4.90 15.46
N GLN A 278 -1.43 -5.54 15.65
CA GLN A 278 -0.33 -4.97 16.40
C GLN A 278 0.24 -3.70 15.76
N ALA A 279 0.35 -3.66 14.44
CA ALA A 279 0.82 -2.46 13.71
C ALA A 279 -0.12 -1.27 13.94
N LEU A 280 -1.44 -1.51 13.88
CA LEU A 280 -2.44 -0.49 14.17
C LEU A 280 -2.37 -0.03 15.64
N GLN A 281 -2.16 -0.95 16.59
CA GLN A 281 -1.96 -0.59 18.01
C GLN A 281 -0.72 0.30 18.18
N CYS A 282 0.39 0.02 17.50
CA CYS A 282 1.59 0.87 17.54
C CYS A 282 1.29 2.29 17.03
N VAL A 283 0.57 2.40 15.91
CA VAL A 283 0.17 3.70 15.34
C VAL A 283 -0.74 4.48 16.28
N MET A 284 -1.74 3.81 16.88
CA MET A 284 -2.67 4.45 17.82
C MET A 284 -2.00 4.85 19.12
N ALA A 285 -1.07 4.05 19.62
CA ALA A 285 -0.31 4.35 20.85
C ALA A 285 0.61 5.58 20.66
N GLU A 286 1.20 5.77 19.48
CA GLU A 286 1.95 6.98 19.14
C GLU A 286 1.04 8.19 18.97
N GLY A 287 -0.19 7.98 18.50
CA GLY A 287 -1.16 9.00 18.14
C GLY A 287 -0.96 9.52 16.71
N LEU A 288 -2.07 9.68 15.95
CA LEU A 288 -2.02 9.97 14.52
C LEU A 288 -1.26 11.27 14.22
N GLU A 289 -1.51 12.33 14.96
CA GLU A 289 -0.82 13.62 14.76
C GLU A 289 0.69 13.51 14.98
N ASN A 290 1.12 12.73 15.98
CA ASN A 290 2.54 12.48 16.24
C ASN A 290 3.18 11.65 15.11
N VAL A 291 2.47 10.64 14.61
CA VAL A 291 2.91 9.84 13.46
C VAL A 291 3.11 10.74 12.22
N TYR A 292 2.15 11.60 11.92
CA TYR A 292 2.24 12.54 10.79
C TYR A 292 3.36 13.56 10.97
N ALA A 293 3.49 14.13 12.17
CA ALA A 293 4.58 15.05 12.50
C ALA A 293 5.95 14.37 12.37
N ARG A 294 6.09 13.13 12.82
CA ARG A 294 7.34 12.36 12.70
C ARG A 294 7.73 12.16 11.24
N HIS A 295 6.80 11.76 10.37
CA HIS A 295 7.09 11.62 8.94
C HIS A 295 7.53 12.95 8.32
N ARG A 296 6.83 14.04 8.62
CA ARG A 296 7.18 15.39 8.14
C ARG A 296 8.56 15.82 8.63
N ASN A 297 8.84 15.72 9.93
CA ASN A 297 10.12 16.11 10.51
C ASN A 297 11.30 15.30 9.94
N MET A 298 11.09 14.00 9.70
CA MET A 298 12.11 13.15 9.08
C MET A 298 12.32 13.47 7.60
N HIS A 299 11.27 13.84 6.89
CA HIS A 299 11.38 14.36 5.52
C HIS A 299 12.19 15.66 5.48
N GLU A 300 11.86 16.63 6.34
CA GLU A 300 12.58 17.92 6.42
C GLU A 300 14.06 17.70 6.75
N LEU A 301 14.36 16.82 7.71
CA LEU A 301 15.74 16.42 8.03
C LEU A 301 16.43 15.82 6.81
N LEU A 302 15.82 14.86 6.12
CA LEU A 302 16.39 14.23 4.93
C LEU A 302 16.68 15.27 3.84
N VAL A 303 15.72 16.15 3.54
CA VAL A 303 15.88 17.19 2.51
C VAL A 303 17.05 18.14 2.84
N ALA A 304 17.14 18.57 4.11
CA ALA A 304 18.20 19.44 4.56
C ALA A 304 19.59 18.76 4.43
N GLU A 305 19.71 17.50 4.81
CA GLU A 305 20.97 16.76 4.73
C GLU A 305 21.36 16.42 3.29
N LEU A 306 20.39 16.04 2.43
CA LEU A 306 20.63 15.84 0.99
C LEU A 306 21.11 17.13 0.31
N GLY A 307 20.55 18.28 0.68
CA GLY A 307 21.00 19.59 0.17
C GLY A 307 22.45 19.91 0.50
N LYS A 308 22.97 19.47 1.66
CA LYS A 308 24.41 19.62 2.02
C LYS A 308 25.32 18.74 1.14
N LEU A 309 24.78 17.67 0.54
CA LEU A 309 25.47 16.83 -0.43
C LEU A 309 25.29 17.30 -1.89
N GLY A 310 24.59 18.43 -2.11
CA GLY A 310 24.26 18.92 -3.44
C GLY A 310 23.17 18.11 -4.16
N LEU A 311 22.43 17.30 -3.43
CA LEU A 311 21.34 16.46 -3.98
C LEU A 311 20.00 17.19 -3.91
N GLU A 312 19.23 17.11 -5.00
CA GLU A 312 17.94 17.78 -5.15
C GLU A 312 16.76 16.81 -5.15
N ILE A 313 15.65 17.26 -4.61
CA ILE A 313 14.35 16.55 -4.74
C ILE A 313 13.69 16.95 -6.06
N LEU A 314 13.14 15.97 -6.77
CA LEU A 314 12.45 16.16 -8.05
C LEU A 314 11.19 17.02 -7.91
N VAL A 315 10.41 16.77 -6.88
CA VAL A 315 9.06 17.33 -6.68
C VAL A 315 9.13 18.69 -5.98
N GLU A 316 8.30 19.62 -6.41
CA GLU A 316 8.15 20.94 -5.77
C GLU A 316 7.72 20.81 -4.30
N PRO A 317 8.20 21.70 -3.39
CA PRO A 317 8.03 21.56 -1.95
C PRO A 317 6.59 21.29 -1.49
N ASP A 318 5.60 22.00 -2.04
CA ASP A 318 4.20 21.89 -1.61
C ASP A 318 3.54 20.56 -1.94
N TYR A 319 4.14 19.79 -2.86
CA TYR A 319 3.60 18.53 -3.34
C TYR A 319 4.47 17.33 -3.01
N ARG A 320 5.51 17.51 -2.19
CA ARG A 320 6.37 16.42 -1.72
C ARG A 320 5.63 15.46 -0.81
N LEU A 321 5.97 14.18 -0.94
CA LEU A 321 5.55 13.14 -0.01
C LEU A 321 6.55 13.03 1.14
N PRO A 322 6.16 13.24 2.40
CA PRO A 322 7.06 13.04 3.52
C PRO A 322 7.64 11.61 3.59
N MET A 323 6.82 10.61 3.23
CA MET A 323 7.20 9.21 3.33
C MET A 323 7.95 8.67 2.10
N LEU A 324 8.04 9.44 0.98
CA LEU A 324 8.80 9.01 -0.19
C LEU A 324 9.37 10.19 -0.96
N ASN A 325 10.69 10.19 -1.12
CA ASN A 325 11.46 11.27 -1.70
C ASN A 325 12.09 10.81 -3.02
N ALA A 326 11.73 11.45 -4.14
CA ALA A 326 12.38 11.27 -5.43
C ALA A 326 13.61 12.18 -5.50
N VAL A 327 14.80 11.63 -5.31
CA VAL A 327 16.07 12.35 -5.30
C VAL A 327 16.68 12.28 -6.69
N LYS A 328 17.03 13.43 -7.30
CA LYS A 328 17.68 13.47 -8.60
C LYS A 328 19.08 12.87 -8.52
N VAL A 329 19.44 12.02 -9.48
CA VAL A 329 20.79 11.48 -9.62
C VAL A 329 21.67 12.54 -10.26
N PRO A 330 22.82 12.91 -9.67
CA PRO A 330 23.72 13.86 -10.28
C PRO A 330 24.29 13.36 -11.62
N ALA A 331 24.61 14.28 -12.51
CA ALA A 331 25.23 13.95 -13.79
C ALA A 331 26.56 13.20 -13.59
N GLY A 332 26.74 12.09 -14.31
CA GLY A 332 27.95 11.28 -14.24
C GLY A 332 27.98 10.25 -13.11
N VAL A 333 26.99 10.23 -12.21
CA VAL A 333 26.88 9.23 -11.13
C VAL A 333 26.22 7.95 -11.67
N ASP A 334 26.84 6.80 -11.36
CA ASP A 334 26.26 5.48 -11.64
C ASP A 334 25.12 5.18 -10.65
N GLU A 335 23.88 5.44 -11.07
CA GLU A 335 22.67 5.25 -10.28
C GLU A 335 22.57 3.84 -9.69
N ALA A 336 22.77 2.82 -10.52
CA ALA A 336 22.62 1.43 -10.13
C ALA A 336 23.77 0.96 -9.23
N GLY A 337 25.02 1.40 -9.52
CA GLY A 337 26.18 1.11 -8.71
C GLY A 337 26.07 1.68 -7.31
N VAL A 338 25.63 2.93 -7.13
CA VAL A 338 25.40 3.52 -5.80
C VAL A 338 24.39 2.69 -5.00
N ARG A 339 23.25 2.31 -5.59
CA ARG A 339 22.28 1.45 -4.90
C ARG A 339 22.85 0.08 -4.53
N ALA A 340 23.63 -0.51 -5.41
CA ALA A 340 24.25 -1.80 -5.15
C ALA A 340 25.24 -1.74 -3.97
N ARG A 341 26.07 -0.69 -3.88
CA ARG A 341 27.01 -0.49 -2.77
C ARG A 341 26.29 -0.13 -1.48
N LEU A 342 25.26 0.73 -1.52
CA LEU A 342 24.42 0.99 -0.35
C LEU A 342 23.84 -0.30 0.26
N LEU A 343 23.37 -1.21 -0.59
CA LEU A 343 22.86 -2.50 -0.12
C LEU A 343 23.99 -3.42 0.35
N GLY A 344 25.03 -3.60 -0.45
CA GLY A 344 26.08 -4.58 -0.21
C GLY A 344 27.06 -4.21 0.91
N GLU A 345 27.40 -2.91 1.06
CA GLU A 345 28.42 -2.44 2.00
C GLU A 345 27.84 -1.78 3.24
N HIS A 346 26.63 -1.16 3.11
CA HIS A 346 26.00 -0.42 4.22
C HIS A 346 24.72 -1.09 4.75
N SER A 347 24.24 -2.19 4.12
CA SER A 347 22.96 -2.84 4.43
C SER A 347 21.78 -1.84 4.40
N ILE A 348 21.76 -0.95 3.40
CA ILE A 348 20.70 0.04 3.18
C ILE A 348 20.11 -0.16 1.79
N GLU A 349 18.79 -0.40 1.72
CA GLU A 349 18.05 -0.51 0.47
C GLU A 349 17.34 0.80 0.14
N ILE A 350 17.61 1.37 -1.05
CA ILE A 350 16.84 2.44 -1.67
C ILE A 350 16.32 2.00 -3.04
N GLY A 351 15.28 2.68 -3.57
CA GLY A 351 14.65 2.28 -4.82
C GLY A 351 15.19 3.00 -6.04
N ALA A 352 15.18 2.33 -7.20
CA ALA A 352 15.40 2.94 -8.50
C ALA A 352 14.19 3.77 -8.96
N GLY A 353 14.39 4.71 -9.87
CA GLY A 353 13.32 5.34 -10.63
C GLY A 353 12.56 4.32 -11.50
N LEU A 354 11.34 4.66 -11.90
CA LEU A 354 10.48 3.83 -12.77
C LEU A 354 10.11 4.60 -14.04
N GLY A 355 9.84 3.87 -15.13
CA GLY A 355 9.38 4.44 -16.39
C GLY A 355 10.31 5.55 -16.90
N PRO A 356 9.80 6.76 -17.22
CA PRO A 356 10.61 7.88 -17.70
C PRO A 356 11.67 8.39 -16.72
N LEU A 357 11.56 8.04 -15.44
CA LEU A 357 12.47 8.42 -14.35
C LEU A 357 13.52 7.34 -14.04
N ALA A 358 13.50 6.20 -14.74
CA ALA A 358 14.52 5.16 -14.60
C ALA A 358 15.93 5.70 -14.87
N GLY A 359 16.87 5.44 -13.96
CA GLY A 359 18.24 5.94 -14.03
C GLY A 359 18.42 7.45 -13.74
N LYS A 360 17.32 8.19 -13.49
CA LYS A 360 17.35 9.63 -13.26
C LYS A 360 17.10 10.04 -11.80
N ILE A 361 16.49 9.16 -11.03
CA ILE A 361 16.20 9.39 -9.62
C ILE A 361 16.48 8.15 -8.78
N TRP A 362 16.80 8.37 -7.52
CA TRP A 362 16.62 7.41 -6.44
C TRP A 362 15.30 7.68 -5.74
N ARG A 363 14.65 6.63 -5.23
CA ARG A 363 13.46 6.75 -4.40
C ARG A 363 13.82 6.38 -2.96
N VAL A 364 13.85 7.38 -2.10
CA VAL A 364 14.19 7.24 -0.68
C VAL A 364 12.92 7.25 0.15
N GLY A 365 12.63 6.14 0.83
CA GLY A 365 11.46 5.92 1.66
C GLY A 365 11.71 6.21 3.13
N LEU A 366 10.80 6.96 3.74
CA LEU A 366 10.71 7.22 5.18
C LEU A 366 9.35 6.78 5.69
N MET A 367 9.06 5.47 5.61
CA MET A 367 7.73 4.92 5.87
C MET A 367 7.66 4.27 7.26
N GLY A 368 6.66 4.67 8.07
CA GLY A 368 6.35 4.05 9.35
C GLY A 368 7.56 3.96 10.28
N HIS A 369 7.94 2.76 10.68
CA HIS A 369 9.06 2.50 11.58
C HIS A 369 10.44 2.92 11.02
N THR A 370 10.57 3.01 9.69
CA THR A 370 11.80 3.49 9.04
C THR A 370 12.04 4.98 9.24
N ALA A 371 10.99 5.79 9.42
CA ALA A 371 11.07 7.25 9.58
C ALA A 371 11.64 7.64 10.97
N ARG A 372 12.96 7.58 11.11
CA ARG A 372 13.73 7.89 12.33
C ARG A 372 15.00 8.65 12.00
N ALA A 373 15.41 9.58 12.86
CA ALA A 373 16.59 10.41 12.65
C ALA A 373 17.87 9.58 12.45
N VAL A 374 18.06 8.52 13.24
CA VAL A 374 19.21 7.62 13.13
C VAL A 374 19.28 6.95 11.74
N ASN A 375 18.14 6.62 11.13
CA ASN A 375 18.10 6.00 9.80
C ASN A 375 18.43 7.02 8.71
N VAL A 376 17.95 8.27 8.84
CA VAL A 376 18.33 9.36 7.94
C VAL A 376 19.83 9.61 8.01
N GLN A 377 20.41 9.71 9.21
CA GLN A 377 21.84 9.90 9.41
C GLN A 377 22.66 8.78 8.77
N ARG A 378 22.31 7.52 9.01
CA ARG A 378 22.97 6.35 8.39
C ARG A 378 22.94 6.42 6.87
N LEU A 379 21.81 6.77 6.27
CA LEU A 379 21.72 6.93 4.80
C LEU A 379 22.61 8.05 4.30
N ILE A 380 22.62 9.21 4.97
CA ILE A 380 23.45 10.37 4.56
C ILE A 380 24.95 10.06 4.67
N GLU A 381 25.37 9.38 5.73
CA GLU A 381 26.77 8.95 5.90
C GLU A 381 27.17 7.97 4.78
N ALA A 382 26.32 6.99 4.48
CA ALA A 382 26.54 6.05 3.39
C ALA A 382 26.58 6.75 2.02
N LEU A 383 25.61 7.63 1.71
CA LEU A 383 25.62 8.41 0.46
C LEU A 383 26.88 9.28 0.31
N ARG A 384 27.36 9.88 1.40
CA ARG A 384 28.61 10.68 1.38
C ARG A 384 29.83 9.84 1.04
N ALA A 385 29.84 8.57 1.42
CA ALA A 385 30.94 7.66 1.12
C ALA A 385 30.90 7.18 -0.35
N GLU A 386 29.73 7.17 -0.96
CA GLU A 386 29.48 6.59 -2.28
C GLU A 386 29.41 7.61 -3.44
N LEU A 387 29.37 8.90 -3.12
CA LEU A 387 29.32 10.02 -4.06
C LEU A 387 30.65 10.78 -4.14
#